data_818c8310eafc4ed53df2b9fd76fa908b
#
_entry.id   818c8310eafc4ed53df2b9fd76fa908b
#
_cell.length_a   1.000
_cell.length_b   1.000
_cell.length_c   1.000
_cell.angle_alpha   90.00
_cell.angle_beta   90.00
_cell.angle_gamma   90.00
#
_symmetry.space_group_name_H-M   'P 1'
#
loop_
_entity.id
_entity.type
_entity.pdbx_description
1 polymer ?
#
loop_
_entity_poly.entity_id
_entity_poly.type
_entity_poly.pdbx_seq_one_letter_code
_entity_poly.pdbx_strand_id
1 'polypeptide(L)'
;MVRRATHAEITGWGISPRGAGFLFGGDVVKSFVHTNNLDFIARAHQLILEGYKQMFDETIVTVWSAPNYCYRCGNVASILQLDDALNQKYPTFDAAPQVYVTVLTQGTRRTCQAAGT
;
A
#
# COMPACT_ATOMS: atom_id res chain seq x y z
N MET A 1 -23.66 -1.47 12.02
CA MET A 1 -22.25 -1.16 11.76
C MET A 1 -21.74 -2.21 10.79
N VAL A 2 -21.66 -1.90 9.50
CA VAL A 2 -21.22 -2.86 8.47
C VAL A 2 -19.71 -2.93 8.54
N ARG A 3 -19.13 -4.07 8.96
CA ARG A 3 -17.70 -4.32 8.86
C ARG A 3 -17.34 -4.36 7.37
N ARG A 4 -16.48 -3.45 6.94
CA ARG A 4 -15.87 -3.56 5.60
C ARG A 4 -14.97 -4.80 5.60
N ALA A 5 -15.26 -5.76 4.71
CA ALA A 5 -14.41 -6.91 4.53
C ALA A 5 -13.00 -6.43 4.14
N THR A 6 -11.99 -6.90 4.86
CA THR A 6 -10.60 -6.67 4.49
C THR A 6 -10.21 -7.64 3.38
N HIS A 7 -9.18 -7.32 2.58
CA HIS A 7 -8.68 -8.23 1.53
C HIS A 7 -8.37 -9.65 2.06
N ALA A 8 -8.04 -9.79 3.33
CA ALA A 8 -7.76 -11.08 3.98
C ALA A 8 -9.02 -11.96 4.17
N GLU A 9 -10.22 -11.39 4.11
CA GLU A 9 -11.49 -12.08 4.37
C GLU A 9 -12.25 -12.45 3.08
N ILE A 10 -11.71 -12.06 1.90
CA ILE A 10 -12.35 -12.33 0.62
C ILE A 10 -11.79 -13.60 0.02
N THR A 11 -12.67 -14.49 -0.41
CA THR A 11 -12.35 -15.64 -1.25
C THR A 11 -12.83 -15.36 -2.67
N GLY A 12 -11.97 -15.60 -3.66
CA GLY A 12 -12.27 -15.29 -5.05
C GLY A 12 -12.25 -13.79 -5.36
N TRP A 13 -13.17 -13.36 -6.18
CA TRP A 13 -13.33 -11.97 -6.62
C TRP A 13 -14.51 -11.31 -5.92
N GLY A 14 -14.37 -10.05 -5.55
CA GLY A 14 -15.42 -9.22 -4.98
C GLY A 14 -15.52 -7.86 -5.69
N ILE A 15 -16.68 -7.21 -5.56
CA ILE A 15 -16.87 -5.84 -6.07
C ILE A 15 -16.14 -4.85 -5.16
N SER A 16 -15.37 -3.95 -5.75
CA SER A 16 -14.69 -2.90 -4.99
C SER A 16 -15.69 -1.88 -4.41
N PRO A 17 -15.59 -1.54 -3.12
CA PRO A 17 -16.45 -0.51 -2.52
C PRO A 17 -16.15 0.91 -3.04
N ARG A 18 -15.14 1.08 -3.89
CA ARG A 18 -14.82 2.36 -4.56
C ARG A 18 -15.76 2.71 -5.71
N GLY A 19 -16.71 1.83 -6.05
CA GLY A 19 -17.61 2.01 -7.19
C GLY A 19 -17.02 1.61 -8.54
N ALA A 20 -15.77 1.16 -8.59
CA ALA A 20 -15.10 0.65 -9.79
C ALA A 20 -14.04 -0.38 -9.42
N GLY A 21 -13.79 -1.35 -10.32
CA GLY A 21 -12.80 -2.41 -10.14
C GLY A 21 -13.26 -3.50 -9.17
N PHE A 22 -12.35 -4.42 -8.90
CA PHE A 22 -12.61 -5.62 -8.11
C PHE A 22 -11.60 -5.76 -6.97
N LEU A 23 -12.03 -6.44 -5.92
CA LEU A 23 -11.18 -6.98 -4.87
C LEU A 23 -10.89 -8.45 -5.21
N PHE A 24 -9.78 -8.97 -4.74
CA PHE A 24 -9.40 -10.37 -4.91
C PHE A 24 -8.84 -10.93 -3.59
N GLY A 25 -9.09 -12.21 -3.38
CA GLY A 25 -8.61 -12.93 -2.20
C GLY A 25 -7.23 -13.57 -2.39
N GLY A 26 -6.71 -14.17 -1.33
CA GLY A 26 -5.42 -14.86 -1.34
C GLY A 26 -5.40 -16.09 -2.26
N ASP A 27 -6.52 -16.75 -2.47
CA ASP A 27 -6.69 -17.86 -3.41
C ASP A 27 -6.43 -17.43 -4.85
N VAL A 28 -6.93 -16.26 -5.27
CA VAL A 28 -6.67 -15.67 -6.58
C VAL A 28 -5.19 -15.32 -6.74
N VAL A 29 -4.58 -14.70 -5.72
CA VAL A 29 -3.15 -14.34 -5.74
C VAL A 29 -2.28 -15.60 -5.88
N LYS A 30 -2.52 -16.63 -5.07
CA LYS A 30 -1.76 -17.88 -5.11
C LYS A 30 -1.89 -18.60 -6.45
N SER A 31 -3.11 -18.65 -7.00
CA SER A 31 -3.34 -19.21 -8.33
C SER A 31 -2.59 -18.45 -9.42
N PHE A 32 -2.62 -17.11 -9.38
CA PHE A 32 -1.92 -16.26 -10.34
C PHE A 32 -0.40 -16.46 -10.28
N VAL A 33 0.18 -16.44 -9.09
CA VAL A 33 1.61 -16.64 -8.85
C VAL A 33 2.04 -18.02 -9.38
N HIS A 34 1.30 -19.07 -9.03
CA HIS A 34 1.57 -20.43 -9.48
C HIS A 34 1.48 -20.58 -11.01
N THR A 35 0.39 -20.09 -11.62
CA THR A 35 0.15 -20.23 -13.07
C THR A 35 1.20 -19.51 -13.90
N ASN A 36 1.73 -18.38 -13.41
CA ASN A 36 2.72 -17.58 -14.11
C ASN A 36 4.16 -17.88 -13.68
N ASN A 37 4.38 -18.87 -12.82
CA ASN A 37 5.67 -19.24 -12.27
C ASN A 37 6.43 -18.04 -11.68
N LEU A 38 5.73 -17.28 -10.83
CA LEU A 38 6.27 -16.13 -10.11
C LEU A 38 6.63 -16.52 -8.67
N ASP A 39 7.62 -15.87 -8.08
CA ASP A 39 7.97 -16.06 -6.68
C ASP A 39 7.01 -15.29 -5.77
N PHE A 40 6.72 -14.04 -6.12
CA PHE A 40 5.76 -13.19 -5.41
C PHE A 40 5.37 -11.99 -6.27
N ILE A 41 4.43 -11.17 -5.76
CA ILE A 41 3.95 -9.94 -6.40
C ILE A 41 4.35 -8.74 -5.54
N ALA A 42 5.08 -7.78 -6.10
CA ALA A 42 5.30 -6.48 -5.49
C ALA A 42 4.40 -5.44 -6.19
N ARG A 43 3.67 -4.67 -5.39
CA ARG A 43 2.75 -3.64 -5.87
C ARG A 43 2.83 -2.37 -5.00
N ALA A 44 2.25 -1.28 -5.48
CA ALA A 44 2.14 0.01 -4.78
C ALA A 44 0.70 0.56 -4.85
N HIS A 45 0.54 1.88 -4.82
CA HIS A 45 -0.72 2.63 -5.00
C HIS A 45 -1.62 2.69 -3.77
N GLN A 46 -1.48 1.82 -2.80
CA GLN A 46 -2.26 1.84 -1.57
C GLN A 46 -1.39 2.37 -0.41
N LEU A 47 -1.90 3.38 0.31
CA LEU A 47 -1.21 3.93 1.47
C LEU A 47 -1.09 2.86 2.56
N ILE A 48 0.13 2.64 3.02
CA ILE A 48 0.47 1.78 4.17
C ILE A 48 1.19 2.66 5.19
N LEU A 49 0.67 2.74 6.41
CA LEU A 49 1.23 3.60 7.45
C LEU A 49 2.65 3.20 7.85
N GLU A 50 2.92 1.91 7.86
CA GLU A 50 4.21 1.31 8.19
C GLU A 50 5.18 1.25 6.99
N GLY A 51 4.79 1.79 5.83
CA GLY A 51 5.59 1.82 4.61
C GLY A 51 5.47 0.58 3.74
N TYR A 52 5.18 -0.58 4.29
CA TYR A 52 4.94 -1.81 3.52
C TYR A 52 3.99 -2.76 4.26
N LYS A 53 3.38 -3.68 3.52
CA LYS A 53 2.53 -4.74 4.09
C LYS A 53 2.58 -5.99 3.22
N GLN A 54 3.02 -7.08 3.80
CA GLN A 54 2.93 -8.42 3.21
C GLN A 54 1.56 -9.04 3.53
N MET A 55 1.01 -9.78 2.59
CA MET A 55 -0.28 -10.46 2.72
C MET A 55 -0.24 -11.82 2.04
N PHE A 56 -1.19 -12.69 2.41
CA PHE A 56 -1.42 -14.00 1.82
C PHE A 56 -0.18 -14.89 1.83
N ASP A 57 0.39 -15.10 3.02
CA ASP A 57 1.61 -15.88 3.21
C ASP A 57 2.79 -15.35 2.38
N GLU A 58 2.98 -14.02 2.40
CA GLU A 58 4.05 -13.30 1.73
C GLU A 58 4.05 -13.40 0.18
N THR A 59 2.97 -13.92 -0.40
CA THR A 59 2.85 -14.01 -1.86
C THR A 59 2.60 -12.67 -2.56
N ILE A 60 2.19 -11.64 -1.80
CA ILE A 60 2.04 -10.28 -2.30
C ILE A 60 2.49 -9.27 -1.25
N VAL A 61 3.21 -8.24 -1.68
CA VAL A 61 3.60 -7.12 -0.84
C VAL A 61 3.15 -5.80 -1.45
N THR A 62 2.56 -4.94 -0.63
CA THR A 62 2.32 -3.54 -0.98
C THR A 62 3.44 -2.69 -0.38
N VAL A 63 4.11 -1.89 -1.21
CA VAL A 63 5.18 -0.98 -0.79
C VAL A 63 4.74 0.45 -1.05
N TRP A 64 4.91 1.31 -0.04
CA TRP A 64 4.59 2.73 -0.10
C TRP A 64 5.84 3.56 0.17
N SER A 65 6.27 4.35 -0.81
CA SER A 65 7.55 5.07 -0.78
C SER A 65 7.42 6.60 -0.66
N ALA A 66 6.22 7.12 -0.30
CA ALA A 66 6.00 8.54 -0.08
C ALA A 66 5.75 8.82 1.42
N PRO A 67 6.77 9.28 2.19
CA PRO A 67 6.63 9.52 3.62
C PRO A 67 5.74 10.73 3.87
N ASN A 68 5.03 10.73 5.00
CA ASN A 68 4.11 11.81 5.39
C ASN A 68 3.23 12.30 4.22
N TYR A 69 2.55 11.35 3.56
CA TYR A 69 1.77 11.61 2.36
C TYR A 69 0.79 12.78 2.56
N CYS A 70 0.74 13.66 1.56
CA CYS A 70 0.00 14.93 1.62
C CYS A 70 0.42 15.82 2.81
N TYR A 71 1.61 15.64 3.37
CA TYR A 71 2.15 16.40 4.51
C TYR A 71 1.33 16.29 5.80
N ARG A 72 0.52 15.24 5.96
CA ARG A 72 -0.34 15.08 7.13
C ARG A 72 -0.69 13.63 7.50
N CYS A 73 -0.41 12.66 6.64
CA CYS A 73 -0.79 11.27 6.92
C CYS A 73 0.08 10.63 8.01
N GLY A 74 1.26 11.21 8.32
CA GLY A 74 2.15 10.72 9.36
C GLY A 74 2.72 9.33 9.12
N ASN A 75 2.61 8.82 7.87
CA ASN A 75 3.12 7.52 7.50
C ASN A 75 4.63 7.56 7.26
N VAL A 76 5.32 6.48 7.58
CA VAL A 76 6.67 6.22 7.09
C VAL A 76 6.60 5.68 5.66
N ALA A 77 7.71 5.73 4.97
CA ALA A 77 7.87 5.13 3.65
C ALA A 77 8.81 3.93 3.71
N SER A 78 8.73 3.08 2.72
CA SER A 78 9.62 1.94 2.55
C SER A 78 10.03 1.76 1.10
N ILE A 79 11.13 1.07 0.89
CA ILE A 79 11.53 0.52 -0.41
C ILE A 79 11.73 -0.99 -0.27
N LEU A 80 11.50 -1.72 -1.34
CA LEU A 80 11.82 -3.14 -1.40
C LEU A 80 13.22 -3.31 -2.02
N GLN A 81 14.11 -3.94 -1.28
CA GLN A 81 15.41 -4.37 -1.76
C GLN A 81 15.40 -5.88 -1.94
N LEU A 82 15.85 -6.35 -3.09
CA LEU A 82 15.99 -7.76 -3.43
C LEU A 82 17.45 -8.07 -3.71
N ASP A 83 17.92 -9.20 -3.23
CA ASP A 83 19.18 -9.78 -3.65
C ASP A 83 18.97 -10.83 -4.76
N ASP A 84 20.05 -11.41 -5.27
CA ASP A 84 20.02 -12.41 -6.35
C ASP A 84 19.29 -13.71 -5.94
N ALA A 85 19.13 -13.95 -4.65
CA ALA A 85 18.37 -15.07 -4.09
C ALA A 85 16.93 -14.69 -3.74
N LEU A 86 16.46 -13.51 -4.15
CA LEU A 86 15.15 -12.93 -3.85
C LEU A 86 14.86 -12.74 -2.35
N ASN A 87 15.90 -12.63 -1.53
CA ASN A 87 15.69 -12.25 -0.13
C ASN A 87 15.21 -10.80 -0.07
N GLN A 88 14.12 -10.60 0.67
CA GLN A 88 13.41 -9.32 0.75
C GLN A 88 13.88 -8.53 1.97
N LYS A 89 14.23 -7.25 1.77
CA LYS A 89 14.48 -6.28 2.84
C LYS A 89 13.65 -5.05 2.61
N TYR A 90 13.12 -4.48 3.69
CA TYR A 90 12.21 -3.34 3.67
C TYR A 90 12.75 -2.20 4.56
N PRO A 91 13.84 -1.51 4.15
CA PRO A 91 14.26 -0.33 4.88
C PRO A 91 13.16 0.74 4.86
N THR A 92 12.88 1.31 6.02
CA THR A 92 11.89 2.38 6.18
C THR A 92 12.58 3.71 6.38
N PHE A 93 11.92 4.79 6.00
CA PHE A 93 12.42 6.15 6.16
C PHE A 93 11.28 7.14 6.40
N ASP A 94 11.60 8.20 7.13
CA ASP A 94 10.70 9.30 7.43
C ASP A 94 10.81 10.42 6.40
N ALA A 95 9.85 11.36 6.46
CA ALA A 95 9.91 12.57 5.67
C ALA A 95 11.10 13.43 6.11
N ALA A 96 11.74 14.10 5.15
CA ALA A 96 12.74 15.10 5.47
C ALA A 96 12.14 16.20 6.37
N PRO A 97 12.92 16.81 7.28
CA PRO A 97 12.47 17.93 8.07
C PRO A 97 11.92 19.04 7.17
N GLN A 98 10.69 19.49 7.45
CA GLN A 98 10.09 20.59 6.68
C GLN A 98 10.84 21.89 7.02
N VAL A 99 11.52 22.43 6.03
CA VAL A 99 11.95 23.83 6.09
C VAL A 99 10.73 24.67 5.72
N TYR A 100 10.12 25.34 6.69
CA TYR A 100 9.03 26.27 6.43
C TYR A 100 9.57 27.48 5.68
N VAL A 101 9.48 27.45 4.36
CA VAL A 101 9.49 28.68 3.57
C VAL A 101 8.09 29.25 3.70
N THR A 102 7.94 30.31 4.47
CA THR A 102 6.67 31.04 4.59
C THR A 102 6.38 31.73 3.25
N VAL A 103 5.84 31.00 2.30
CA VAL A 103 5.22 31.58 1.14
C VAL A 103 3.79 31.89 1.54
N LEU A 104 3.49 33.17 1.74
CA LEU A 104 2.13 33.68 1.93
C LEU A 104 1.34 33.48 0.63
N THR A 105 0.80 32.29 0.43
CA THR A 105 -0.23 32.05 -0.58
C THR A 105 -1.54 31.72 0.15
N GLN A 106 -2.50 32.61 0.04
CA GLN A 106 -3.90 32.34 0.33
C GLN A 106 -4.34 31.18 -0.58
N GLY A 107 -4.65 30.01 -0.02
CA GLY A 107 -5.07 28.86 -0.81
C GLY A 107 -5.63 27.73 0.04
N THR A 108 -6.87 27.52 -0.13
CA THR A 108 -7.81 26.43 0.16
C THR A 108 -7.20 25.15 0.79
N ARG A 109 -7.59 24.88 2.02
CA ARG A 109 -7.30 23.62 2.73
C ARG A 109 -8.00 22.45 2.00
N ARG A 110 -7.24 21.60 1.35
CA ARG A 110 -7.73 20.29 0.89
C ARG A 110 -7.45 19.25 1.98
N THR A 111 -8.49 18.64 2.49
CA THR A 111 -8.39 17.53 3.44
C THR A 111 -7.92 16.27 2.71
N CYS A 112 -6.85 15.63 3.20
CA CYS A 112 -6.52 14.26 2.83
C CYS A 112 -7.62 13.35 3.39
N GLN A 113 -8.46 12.83 2.52
CA GLN A 113 -9.20 11.62 2.88
C GLN A 113 -8.27 10.45 2.61
N ALA A 114 -7.85 9.76 3.68
CA ALA A 114 -7.31 8.43 3.54
C ALA A 114 -8.35 7.65 2.74
N ALA A 115 -7.98 7.21 1.53
CA ALA A 115 -8.82 6.32 0.76
C ALA A 115 -9.02 5.08 1.62
N GLY A 116 -10.20 4.98 2.24
CA GLY A 116 -10.53 3.91 3.17
C GLY A 116 -10.27 2.58 2.49
N THR A 117 -9.54 1.77 3.22
CA THR A 117 -9.29 0.35 3.00
C THR A 117 -10.50 -0.41 2.53
#